data_2238f8820d8f4c889d7608c3b9f54aa2
#
_entry.id   2238f8820d8f4c889d7608c3b9f54aa2
#
_cell.length_a   1.000
_cell.length_b   1.000
_cell.length_c   1.000
_cell.angle_alpha   90.00
_cell.angle_beta   90.00
_cell.angle_gamma   90.00
#
_symmetry.space_group_name_H-M   'P 1'
#
loop_
_entity.id
_entity.type
_entity.pdbx_description
1 polymer ?
#
loop_
_entity_poly.entity_id
_entity_poly.type
_entity_poly.pdbx_seq_one_letter_code
_entity_poly.pdbx_strand_id
1 'polypeptide(L)'
;GPKRVEEGYNRNLSSYHDLAVFETKGTAPMLGFEKEPLKIGQNAFHFGYPQGKPASIHSILLGRVKINPGRRTRHTEPVIAWAESRRVPNFSGSLGGMSGGPVLDEEGDIIGVSVVESRRRGRIFTSAPKGIQDTLSRSGNINYIKPNKSLKVDIDTERFPSVGKGLRQSRSVSKVLCW
;
A
#
# COMPACT_ATOMS: atom_id res chain seq x y z
N GLY A 1 22.77 9.52 5.07
CA GLY A 1 22.39 10.90 4.77
C GLY A 1 21.32 11.38 5.74
N PRO A 2 21.13 12.69 5.93
CA PRO A 2 20.13 13.20 6.87
C PRO A 2 18.74 12.74 6.45
N LYS A 3 17.97 12.21 7.41
CA LYS A 3 16.56 11.88 7.21
C LYS A 3 15.82 13.20 6.99
N ARG A 4 15.36 13.44 5.79
CA ARG A 4 14.51 14.58 5.51
C ARG A 4 13.11 14.24 5.97
N VAL A 5 12.61 14.98 6.95
CA VAL A 5 11.22 14.92 7.43
C VAL A 5 10.44 15.98 6.67
N GLU A 6 9.37 15.60 6.02
CA GLU A 6 8.42 16.54 5.40
C GLU A 6 7.15 16.54 6.25
N GLU A 7 6.63 17.71 6.56
CA GLU A 7 5.34 17.85 7.23
C GLU A 7 4.22 17.54 6.23
N GLY A 8 3.36 16.61 6.60
CA GLY A 8 2.15 16.29 5.86
C GLY A 8 0.93 16.78 6.62
N TYR A 9 -0.02 17.35 5.89
CA TYR A 9 -1.30 17.77 6.45
C TYR A 9 -2.37 16.76 6.08
N ASN A 10 -3.11 16.29 7.10
CA ASN A 10 -4.25 15.42 6.86
C ASN A 10 -5.38 16.21 6.20
N ARG A 11 -5.74 15.86 4.96
CA ARG A 11 -6.83 16.49 4.24
C ARG A 11 -8.15 15.75 4.31
N ASN A 12 -8.12 14.42 4.46
CA ASN A 12 -9.35 13.64 4.54
C ASN A 12 -9.13 12.27 5.19
N LEU A 13 -9.96 12.00 6.19
CA LEU A 13 -10.17 10.66 6.74
C LEU A 13 -11.39 10.04 6.04
N SER A 14 -11.25 8.87 5.50
CA SER A 14 -12.39 8.12 5.00
C SER A 14 -13.14 7.49 6.18
N SER A 15 -14.44 7.79 6.31
CA SER A 15 -15.29 7.13 7.30
C SER A 15 -15.72 5.71 6.88
N TYR A 16 -15.47 5.33 5.64
CA TYR A 16 -15.87 4.06 5.04
C TYR A 16 -14.72 3.12 4.73
N HIS A 17 -13.50 3.65 4.65
CA HIS A 17 -12.26 2.91 4.37
C HIS A 17 -11.20 3.30 5.38
N ASP A 18 -10.39 2.36 5.82
CA ASP A 18 -9.23 2.61 6.70
C ASP A 18 -8.09 3.28 5.90
N LEU A 19 -8.40 4.46 5.36
CA LEU A 19 -7.51 5.26 4.50
C LEU A 19 -7.50 6.72 4.92
N ALA A 20 -6.31 7.31 4.89
CA ALA A 20 -6.10 8.74 5.08
C ALA A 20 -5.26 9.31 3.93
N VAL A 21 -5.59 10.51 3.48
CA VAL A 21 -4.83 11.24 2.46
C VAL A 21 -4.08 12.39 3.13
N PHE A 22 -2.77 12.42 2.93
CA PHE A 22 -1.90 13.50 3.40
C PHE A 22 -1.34 14.24 2.18
N GLU A 23 -1.38 15.55 2.25
CA GLU A 23 -0.66 16.39 1.28
C GLU A 23 0.75 16.66 1.78
N THR A 24 1.71 16.50 0.92
CA THR A 24 3.12 16.82 1.20
C THR A 24 3.63 17.83 0.17
N LYS A 25 4.62 18.61 0.55
CA LYS A 25 5.30 19.58 -0.35
C LYS A 25 6.36 18.89 -1.23
N GLY A 26 6.52 17.59 -1.14
CA GLY A 26 7.54 16.82 -1.84
C GLY A 26 7.23 16.63 -3.33
N THR A 27 8.28 16.41 -4.11
CA THR A 27 8.22 16.11 -5.55
C THR A 27 8.59 14.65 -5.84
N ALA A 28 8.17 13.72 -4.98
CA ALA A 28 8.43 12.30 -5.21
C ALA A 28 7.77 11.81 -6.51
N PRO A 29 8.41 10.89 -7.24
CA PRO A 29 7.78 10.27 -8.39
C PRO A 29 6.46 9.59 -8.00
N MET A 30 5.43 9.80 -8.82
CA MET A 30 4.10 9.25 -8.58
C MET A 30 3.99 7.85 -9.19
N LEU A 31 3.34 6.95 -8.44
CA LEU A 31 2.97 5.62 -8.91
C LEU A 31 1.63 5.70 -9.65
N GLY A 32 1.47 4.87 -10.68
CA GLY A 32 0.20 4.71 -11.40
C GLY A 32 -0.81 3.89 -10.59
N PHE A 33 -2.04 3.83 -11.08
CA PHE A 33 -3.08 2.94 -10.57
C PHE A 33 -3.47 1.93 -11.63
N GLU A 34 -3.58 0.66 -11.21
CA GLU A 34 -4.10 -0.40 -12.08
C GLU A 34 -5.56 -0.12 -12.45
N LYS A 35 -5.87 -0.34 -13.71
CA LYS A 35 -7.21 -0.11 -14.28
C LYS A 35 -7.97 -1.40 -14.51
N GLU A 36 -7.25 -2.50 -14.70
CA GLU A 36 -7.83 -3.79 -14.97
C GLU A 36 -8.29 -4.49 -13.69
N PRO A 37 -9.31 -5.34 -13.77
CA PRO A 37 -9.76 -6.13 -12.64
C PRO A 37 -8.66 -7.08 -12.13
N LEU A 38 -8.46 -7.10 -10.82
CA LEU A 38 -7.51 -8.01 -10.19
C LEU A 38 -7.89 -9.47 -10.40
N LYS A 39 -6.92 -10.32 -10.74
CA LYS A 39 -7.08 -11.75 -11.06
C LYS A 39 -6.58 -12.61 -9.91
N ILE A 40 -7.36 -13.61 -9.51
CA ILE A 40 -6.93 -14.61 -8.49
C ILE A 40 -5.64 -15.27 -8.99
N GLY A 41 -4.68 -15.41 -8.07
CA GLY A 41 -3.36 -15.98 -8.39
C GLY A 41 -2.33 -14.99 -8.91
N GLN A 42 -2.70 -13.72 -9.18
CA GLN A 42 -1.71 -12.71 -9.58
C GLN A 42 -0.74 -12.38 -8.45
N ASN A 43 0.47 -11.98 -8.83
CA ASN A 43 1.50 -11.50 -7.92
C ASN A 43 1.18 -10.09 -7.41
N ALA A 44 1.63 -9.81 -6.20
CA ALA A 44 1.62 -8.49 -5.61
C ALA A 44 2.87 -8.25 -4.75
N PHE A 45 3.32 -7.00 -4.74
CA PHE A 45 4.52 -6.59 -4.03
C PHE A 45 4.19 -5.44 -3.08
N HIS A 46 4.36 -5.71 -1.79
CA HIS A 46 4.06 -4.76 -0.72
C HIS A 46 5.35 -4.08 -0.26
N PHE A 47 5.30 -2.77 -0.10
CA PHE A 47 6.45 -1.96 0.30
C PHE A 47 6.11 -1.11 1.51
N GLY A 48 6.97 -1.12 2.51
CA GLY A 48 6.73 -0.33 3.72
C GLY A 48 7.78 -0.53 4.80
N TYR A 49 7.35 -0.30 6.05
CA TYR A 49 8.25 -0.29 7.21
C TYR A 49 7.68 -1.11 8.38
N PRO A 50 7.53 -2.45 8.23
CA PRO A 50 7.07 -3.28 9.33
C PRO A 50 7.99 -3.15 10.52
N GLN A 51 7.43 -3.01 11.73
CA GLN A 51 8.19 -2.77 12.96
C GLN A 51 9.18 -1.58 12.86
N GLY A 52 8.85 -0.61 12.00
CA GLY A 52 9.67 0.58 11.77
C GLY A 52 10.88 0.38 10.86
N LYS A 53 11.13 -0.83 10.34
CA LYS A 53 12.26 -1.16 9.46
C LYS A 53 11.81 -1.34 8.01
N PRO A 54 12.62 -0.97 7.01
CA PRO A 54 12.25 -1.12 5.60
C PRO A 54 12.13 -2.60 5.23
N ALA A 55 11.04 -2.98 4.57
CA ALA A 55 10.85 -4.31 4.03
C ALA A 55 10.01 -4.31 2.75
N SER A 56 10.16 -5.39 1.99
CA SER A 56 9.38 -5.71 0.80
C SER A 56 8.81 -7.11 0.95
N ILE A 57 7.56 -7.31 0.54
CA ILE A 57 6.86 -8.60 0.68
C ILE A 57 6.25 -8.96 -0.65
N HIS A 58 6.46 -10.20 -1.08
CA HIS A 58 5.77 -10.81 -2.19
C HIS A 58 4.57 -11.61 -1.68
N SER A 59 3.45 -11.50 -2.36
CA SER A 59 2.22 -12.23 -2.06
C SER A 59 1.45 -12.60 -3.33
N ILE A 60 0.44 -13.46 -3.17
CA ILE A 60 -0.41 -13.95 -4.25
C ILE A 60 -1.86 -13.66 -3.90
N LEU A 61 -2.64 -13.17 -4.86
CA LEU A 61 -4.06 -12.83 -4.67
C LEU A 61 -4.89 -14.08 -4.38
N LEU A 62 -5.58 -14.06 -3.24
CA LEU A 62 -6.55 -15.09 -2.86
C LEU A 62 -7.99 -14.74 -3.28
N GLY A 63 -8.35 -13.47 -3.22
CA GLY A 63 -9.70 -13.01 -3.56
C GLY A 63 -10.17 -11.81 -2.76
N ARG A 64 -11.45 -11.47 -2.94
CA ARG A 64 -12.13 -10.40 -2.24
C ARG A 64 -12.81 -10.95 -1.00
N VAL A 65 -12.65 -10.28 0.14
CA VAL A 65 -13.30 -10.65 1.40
C VAL A 65 -13.87 -9.41 2.08
N LYS A 66 -14.73 -9.61 3.06
CA LYS A 66 -15.20 -8.54 3.94
C LYS A 66 -14.60 -8.75 5.32
N ILE A 67 -14.01 -7.70 5.87
CA ILE A 67 -13.53 -7.69 7.25
C ILE A 67 -14.41 -6.78 8.10
N ASN A 68 -14.50 -7.13 9.39
CA ASN A 68 -15.11 -6.24 10.38
C ASN A 68 -13.95 -5.56 11.13
N PRO A 69 -13.72 -4.26 10.95
CA PRO A 69 -12.58 -3.57 11.51
C PRO A 69 -12.62 -3.39 13.04
N GLY A 70 -13.68 -3.83 13.70
CA GLY A 70 -13.73 -3.85 15.16
C GLY A 70 -15.12 -3.83 15.76
N ARG A 71 -15.20 -4.07 17.09
CA ARG A 71 -16.46 -4.16 17.85
C ARG A 71 -17.31 -2.88 17.86
N ARG A 72 -16.76 -1.74 17.46
CA ARG A 72 -17.45 -0.42 17.48
C ARG A 72 -18.08 -0.03 16.15
N THR A 73 -17.75 -0.71 15.05
CA THR A 73 -18.28 -0.40 13.72
C THR A 73 -19.19 -1.51 13.24
N ARG A 74 -20.44 -1.17 12.88
CA ARG A 74 -21.39 -2.09 12.25
C ARG A 74 -21.13 -2.30 10.76
N HIS A 75 -20.10 -1.65 10.20
CA HIS A 75 -19.81 -1.72 8.79
C HIS A 75 -18.70 -2.74 8.52
N THR A 76 -18.95 -3.59 7.53
CA THR A 76 -17.92 -4.48 6.98
C THR A 76 -17.22 -3.75 5.85
N GLU A 77 -15.89 -3.77 5.85
CA GLU A 77 -15.08 -3.19 4.78
C GLU A 77 -14.69 -4.25 3.75
N PRO A 78 -14.92 -4.01 2.45
CA PRO A 78 -14.42 -4.88 1.39
C PRO A 78 -12.90 -4.70 1.26
N VAL A 79 -12.18 -5.79 1.37
CA VAL A 79 -10.71 -5.81 1.24
C VAL A 79 -10.28 -6.94 0.31
N ILE A 80 -9.05 -6.85 -0.15
CA ILE A 80 -8.39 -7.90 -0.92
C ILE A 80 -7.55 -8.73 0.03
N ALA A 81 -7.65 -10.05 -0.05
CA ALA A 81 -6.86 -11.01 0.71
C ALA A 81 -5.73 -11.57 -0.14
N TRP A 82 -4.53 -11.57 0.42
CA TRP A 82 -3.30 -12.04 -0.18
C TRP A 82 -2.67 -13.13 0.66
N ALA A 83 -2.12 -14.17 0.02
CA ALA A 83 -1.24 -15.14 0.67
C ALA A 83 0.19 -14.63 0.63
N GLU A 84 0.79 -14.42 1.78
CA GLU A 84 2.20 -14.07 1.87
C GLU A 84 3.07 -15.23 1.37
N SER A 85 4.03 -14.93 0.50
CA SER A 85 4.97 -15.89 -0.07
C SER A 85 6.40 -15.68 0.44
N ARG A 86 6.89 -14.42 0.44
CA ARG A 86 8.28 -14.11 0.77
C ARG A 86 8.44 -12.74 1.39
N ARG A 87 9.29 -12.61 2.42
CA ARG A 87 9.71 -11.34 3.04
C ARG A 87 11.18 -11.05 2.76
N VAL A 88 11.51 -9.81 2.48
CA VAL A 88 12.88 -9.34 2.33
C VAL A 88 13.08 -8.01 3.07
N PRO A 89 13.99 -7.94 4.07
CA PRO A 89 14.74 -9.06 4.60
C PRO A 89 13.84 -10.13 5.20
N ASN A 90 14.34 -11.35 5.36
CA ASN A 90 13.61 -12.40 6.08
C ASN A 90 13.57 -12.01 7.56
N PHE A 91 12.38 -11.85 8.13
CA PHE A 91 12.15 -11.52 9.54
C PHE A 91 10.90 -12.24 10.05
N SER A 92 10.92 -12.55 11.34
CA SER A 92 9.76 -13.10 12.04
C SER A 92 8.94 -11.97 12.68
N GLY A 93 7.68 -12.26 12.96
CA GLY A 93 6.81 -11.36 13.71
C GLY A 93 5.83 -10.58 12.84
N SER A 94 5.33 -9.48 13.41
CA SER A 94 4.23 -8.69 12.87
C SER A 94 4.63 -7.85 11.66
N LEU A 95 3.67 -7.66 10.76
CA LEU A 95 3.71 -6.65 9.71
C LEU A 95 3.23 -5.26 10.20
N GLY A 96 2.99 -5.09 11.51
CA GLY A 96 2.63 -3.79 12.08
C GLY A 96 3.59 -2.69 11.63
N GLY A 97 3.06 -1.60 11.07
CA GLY A 97 3.83 -0.54 10.40
C GLY A 97 3.89 -0.67 8.87
N MET A 98 3.38 -1.76 8.29
CA MET A 98 3.13 -1.86 6.84
C MET A 98 1.86 -1.12 6.42
N SER A 99 0.93 -0.88 7.34
CA SER A 99 -0.34 -0.17 7.08
C SER A 99 -0.06 1.17 6.41
N GLY A 100 -0.81 1.47 5.34
CA GLY A 100 -0.58 2.63 4.48
C GLY A 100 0.47 2.41 3.38
N GLY A 101 1.25 1.33 3.42
CA GLY A 101 2.21 1.00 2.37
C GLY A 101 1.53 0.56 1.07
N PRO A 102 2.03 1.00 -0.10
CA PRO A 102 1.46 0.62 -1.38
C PRO A 102 1.68 -0.85 -1.68
N VAL A 103 0.74 -1.41 -2.44
CA VAL A 103 0.83 -2.73 -3.03
C VAL A 103 0.80 -2.57 -4.53
N LEU A 104 1.82 -3.06 -5.21
CA LEU A 104 2.02 -2.90 -6.65
C LEU A 104 1.89 -4.25 -7.36
N ASP A 105 1.45 -4.21 -8.60
CA ASP A 105 1.52 -5.32 -9.54
C ASP A 105 2.90 -5.44 -10.22
N GLU A 106 2.99 -6.28 -11.23
CA GLU A 106 4.22 -6.52 -12.00
C GLU A 106 4.60 -5.33 -12.88
N GLU A 107 3.65 -4.48 -13.27
CA GLU A 107 3.83 -3.25 -14.06
C GLU A 107 4.17 -2.03 -13.18
N GLY A 108 4.14 -2.20 -11.84
CA GLY A 108 4.41 -1.15 -10.86
C GLY A 108 3.23 -0.20 -10.61
N ASP A 109 2.02 -0.59 -11.01
CA ASP A 109 0.81 0.17 -10.74
C ASP A 109 0.21 -0.22 -9.37
N ILE A 110 -0.40 0.75 -8.68
CA ILE A 110 -1.00 0.53 -7.36
C ILE A 110 -2.28 -0.29 -7.50
N ILE A 111 -2.30 -1.44 -6.86
CA ILE A 111 -3.44 -2.36 -6.79
C ILE A 111 -4.06 -2.44 -5.39
N GLY A 112 -3.46 -1.78 -4.40
CA GLY A 112 -3.96 -1.74 -3.03
C GLY A 112 -3.08 -0.91 -2.11
N VAL A 113 -3.57 -0.74 -0.89
CA VAL A 113 -2.83 -0.17 0.25
C VAL A 113 -2.96 -1.15 1.41
N SER A 114 -1.85 -1.49 2.04
CA SER A 114 -1.83 -2.44 3.16
C SER A 114 -2.63 -1.91 4.34
N VAL A 115 -3.54 -2.74 4.89
CA VAL A 115 -4.42 -2.37 6.01
C VAL A 115 -4.07 -3.20 7.24
N VAL A 116 -4.15 -4.52 7.15
CA VAL A 116 -4.00 -5.42 8.30
C VAL A 116 -3.43 -6.77 7.88
N GLU A 117 -2.84 -7.49 8.84
CA GLU A 117 -2.41 -8.88 8.67
C GLU A 117 -3.25 -9.86 9.50
N SER A 118 -3.32 -11.10 9.05
CA SER A 118 -3.76 -12.23 9.87
C SER A 118 -2.60 -13.21 10.04
N ARG A 119 -1.88 -13.09 11.16
CA ARG A 119 -0.67 -13.88 11.46
C ARG A 119 -0.89 -15.40 11.38
N ARG A 120 -2.03 -15.88 11.91
CA ARG A 120 -2.32 -17.33 11.96
C ARG A 120 -2.42 -17.98 10.60
N ARG A 121 -2.64 -17.21 9.54
CA ARG A 121 -2.93 -17.72 8.19
C ARG A 121 -1.96 -17.22 7.13
N GLY A 122 -0.92 -16.46 7.49
CA GLY A 122 -0.01 -15.84 6.52
C GLY A 122 -0.75 -14.97 5.50
N ARG A 123 -1.78 -14.25 5.94
CA ARG A 123 -2.63 -13.42 5.06
C ARG A 123 -2.37 -11.95 5.32
N ILE A 124 -2.29 -11.21 4.23
CA ILE A 124 -2.26 -9.75 4.22
C ILE A 124 -3.58 -9.27 3.63
N PHE A 125 -4.13 -8.21 4.18
CA PHE A 125 -5.33 -7.57 3.66
C PHE A 125 -5.00 -6.17 3.20
N THR A 126 -5.57 -5.78 2.06
CA THR A 126 -5.38 -4.44 1.49
C THR A 126 -6.72 -3.83 1.15
N SER A 127 -6.77 -2.50 1.15
CA SER A 127 -7.90 -1.79 0.54
C SER A 127 -8.03 -2.18 -0.93
N ALA A 128 -9.26 -2.20 -1.43
CA ALA A 128 -9.52 -2.43 -2.84
C ALA A 128 -9.18 -1.16 -3.66
N PRO A 129 -8.76 -1.27 -4.94
CA PRO A 129 -8.45 -0.11 -5.80
C PRO A 129 -9.57 0.94 -5.83
N LYS A 130 -10.83 0.50 -5.88
CA LYS A 130 -11.99 1.39 -5.84
C LYS A 130 -12.03 2.23 -4.56
N GLY A 131 -11.74 1.67 -3.39
CA GLY A 131 -11.72 2.38 -2.12
C GLY A 131 -10.66 3.48 -2.09
N ILE A 132 -9.50 3.23 -2.69
CA ILE A 132 -8.44 4.24 -2.84
C ILE A 132 -8.90 5.37 -3.74
N GLN A 133 -9.46 5.05 -4.92
CA GLN A 133 -9.96 6.03 -5.88
C GLN A 133 -11.08 6.89 -5.28
N ASP A 134 -12.03 6.27 -4.57
CA ASP A 134 -13.13 6.99 -3.89
C ASP A 134 -12.58 7.95 -2.82
N THR A 135 -11.57 7.53 -2.05
CA THR A 135 -10.95 8.37 -1.02
C THR A 135 -10.19 9.55 -1.65
N LEU A 136 -9.42 9.31 -2.71
CA LEU A 136 -8.71 10.36 -3.44
C LEU A 136 -9.67 11.36 -4.10
N SER A 137 -10.75 10.88 -4.71
CA SER A 137 -11.77 11.73 -5.34
C SER A 137 -12.45 12.65 -4.32
N ARG A 138 -12.76 12.14 -3.13
CA ARG A 138 -13.35 12.94 -2.04
C ARG A 138 -12.38 13.96 -1.45
N SER A 139 -11.08 13.68 -1.51
CA SER A 139 -10.06 14.64 -1.06
C SER A 139 -9.85 15.83 -1.99
N GLY A 140 -10.56 15.88 -3.13
CA GLY A 140 -10.39 16.92 -4.17
C GLY A 140 -9.15 16.73 -5.05
N ASN A 141 -8.41 15.62 -4.89
CA ASN A 141 -7.16 15.34 -5.58
C ASN A 141 -7.34 14.40 -6.79
N ILE A 142 -8.28 14.72 -7.66
CA ILE A 142 -8.58 13.91 -8.86
C ILE A 142 -7.36 13.78 -9.80
N ASN A 143 -6.49 14.78 -9.80
CA ASN A 143 -5.28 14.77 -10.64
C ASN A 143 -4.29 13.63 -10.30
N TYR A 144 -4.35 13.11 -9.07
CA TYR A 144 -3.51 11.97 -8.67
C TYR A 144 -4.00 10.62 -9.18
N ILE A 145 -5.26 10.53 -9.61
CA ILE A 145 -5.83 9.29 -10.16
C ILE A 145 -5.34 9.03 -11.59
N LYS A 146 -4.97 10.11 -12.30
CA LYS A 146 -4.44 10.04 -13.68
C LYS A 146 -3.18 10.89 -13.78
N PRO A 147 -2.05 10.45 -13.22
CA PRO A 147 -0.82 11.21 -13.34
C PRO A 147 -0.39 11.29 -14.81
N ASN A 148 -0.03 12.47 -15.27
CA ASN A 148 0.51 12.67 -16.62
C ASN A 148 1.82 11.90 -16.85
N LYS A 149 2.54 11.60 -15.77
CA LYS A 149 3.75 10.76 -15.75
C LYS A 149 3.73 9.90 -14.48
N SER A 150 3.36 8.64 -14.61
CA SER A 150 3.60 7.65 -13.55
C SER A 150 4.99 7.05 -13.68
N LEU A 151 5.60 6.73 -12.55
CA LEU A 151 6.82 5.94 -12.53
C LEU A 151 6.45 4.53 -13.01
N LYS A 152 7.02 4.14 -14.15
CA LYS A 152 6.89 2.75 -14.64
C LYS A 152 8.06 1.93 -14.10
N VAL A 153 7.73 0.84 -13.43
CA VAL A 153 8.71 -0.04 -12.79
C VAL A 153 8.26 -1.47 -13.01
N ASP A 154 9.01 -2.24 -13.78
CA ASP A 154 8.76 -3.68 -13.90
C ASP A 154 9.23 -4.39 -12.63
N ILE A 155 8.33 -5.16 -12.03
CA ILE A 155 8.57 -5.87 -10.77
C ILE A 155 8.35 -7.36 -10.99
N ASP A 156 9.27 -8.17 -10.51
CA ASP A 156 9.15 -9.62 -10.44
C ASP A 156 9.59 -10.16 -9.08
N THR A 157 9.47 -11.47 -8.90
CA THR A 157 9.78 -12.15 -7.65
C THR A 157 11.26 -12.11 -7.25
N GLU A 158 12.16 -11.77 -8.18
CA GLU A 158 13.59 -11.63 -7.90
C GLU A 158 13.95 -10.17 -7.61
N ARG A 159 13.42 -9.23 -8.40
CA ARG A 159 13.79 -7.80 -8.35
C ARG A 159 13.02 -6.98 -7.33
N PHE A 160 11.86 -7.46 -6.82
CA PHE A 160 11.02 -6.65 -5.92
C PHE A 160 11.77 -6.06 -4.70
N PRO A 161 12.80 -6.69 -4.10
CA PRO A 161 13.52 -6.07 -2.98
C PRO A 161 14.31 -4.83 -3.41
N SER A 162 14.95 -4.88 -4.58
CA SER A 162 15.71 -3.74 -5.13
C SER A 162 14.77 -2.62 -5.58
N VAL A 163 13.63 -2.96 -6.17
CA VAL A 163 12.57 -1.99 -6.49
C VAL A 163 12.09 -1.28 -5.24
N GLY A 164 11.76 -2.03 -4.17
CA GLY A 164 11.33 -1.46 -2.90
C GLY A 164 12.38 -0.53 -2.28
N LYS A 165 13.68 -0.84 -2.41
CA LYS A 165 14.76 0.06 -2.02
C LYS A 165 14.73 1.35 -2.83
N GLY A 166 14.58 1.27 -4.15
CA GLY A 166 14.48 2.42 -5.05
C GLY A 166 13.27 3.31 -4.72
N LEU A 167 12.09 2.73 -4.50
CA LEU A 167 10.87 3.46 -4.13
C LEU A 167 11.04 4.24 -2.81
N ARG A 168 11.73 3.68 -1.83
CA ARG A 168 12.04 4.37 -0.56
C ARG A 168 13.11 5.46 -0.74
N GLN A 169 14.11 5.25 -1.60
CA GLN A 169 15.14 6.26 -1.90
C GLN A 169 14.56 7.44 -2.66
N SER A 170 13.66 7.21 -3.61
CA SER A 170 12.94 8.25 -4.35
C SER A 170 11.82 8.92 -3.55
N ARG A 171 11.51 8.41 -2.35
CA ARG A 171 10.42 8.86 -1.49
C ARG A 171 9.01 8.61 -2.03
N SER A 172 8.87 7.80 -3.09
CA SER A 172 7.56 7.30 -3.53
C SER A 172 6.90 6.43 -2.45
N VAL A 173 7.71 5.84 -1.56
CA VAL A 173 7.27 5.17 -0.34
C VAL A 173 7.97 5.78 0.86
N SER A 174 7.21 6.38 1.76
CA SER A 174 7.71 7.08 2.94
C SER A 174 7.12 6.53 4.23
N LYS A 175 7.88 6.63 5.33
CA LYS A 175 7.40 6.28 6.67
C LYS A 175 6.70 7.49 7.27
N VAL A 176 5.44 7.32 7.67
CA VAL A 176 4.71 8.32 8.45
C VAL A 176 5.04 8.16 9.93
N LEU A 177 5.37 9.25 10.59
CA LEU A 177 5.60 9.33 12.03
C LEU A 177 4.57 10.29 12.62
N CYS A 178 3.87 9.83 13.68
CA CYS A 178 2.98 10.66 14.48
C CYS A 178 3.68 10.94 15.82
N TRP A 179 3.72 12.19 16.23
CA TRP A 179 4.21 12.67 17.54
C TRP A 179 3.24 13.63 18.16
#